data_679bb8a68275189e3370f4fbbeeaf6b8
#
_entry.id   679bb8a68275189e3370f4fbbeeaf6b8
#
_cell.length_a   1.000
_cell.length_b   1.000
_cell.length_c   1.000
_cell.angle_alpha   90.00
_cell.angle_beta   90.00
_cell.angle_gamma   90.00
#
_symmetry.space_group_name_H-M   'P 1'
#
loop_
_entity.id
_entity.type
_entity.pdbx_description
1 polymer ?
#
loop_
_entity_poly.entity_id
_entity_poly.type
_entity_poly.pdbx_seq_one_letter_code
_entity_poly.pdbx_strand_id
1 'polypeptide(L)'
;MKLTFFGHSAFQIETGGSLILIDPFITGNPLAESVVAVDTLTPDAILVTHAHGDHWGDTAALAKRTGALVVANFEITQYLVREVGHQNVMAVNTGGGVELGWGKVTCTWARHSSSFPDGTYGGNPGGFMIETKAGCLYMAGDTSPFPDMAWLGEDHDIDVAVLPIGDCFTMGHEGSVRAAHMLNARRVVPCHYDTFPPIETDTDAWSKRMREAGQSPHVMRPGDTLEVAPTR
;
A
#
# COMPACT_ATOMS: atom_id res chain seq x y z
N MET A 1 -8.27 -12.61 -5.84
CA MET A 1 -7.95 -11.15 -5.93
C MET A 1 -6.68 -11.02 -6.75
N LYS A 2 -6.60 -10.06 -7.66
CA LYS A 2 -5.40 -9.84 -8.48
C LYS A 2 -4.72 -8.55 -8.02
N LEU A 3 -3.43 -8.62 -7.69
CA LEU A 3 -2.58 -7.50 -7.30
C LEU A 3 -1.66 -7.16 -8.48
N THR A 4 -1.64 -5.89 -8.92
CA THR A 4 -0.73 -5.39 -9.95
C THR A 4 0.21 -4.36 -9.33
N PHE A 5 1.50 -4.46 -9.59
CA PHE A 5 2.51 -3.52 -9.13
C PHE A 5 2.84 -2.51 -10.23
N PHE A 6 2.78 -1.22 -9.93
CA PHE A 6 3.17 -0.17 -10.89
C PHE A 6 4.56 0.39 -10.64
N GLY A 7 5.13 0.15 -9.47
CA GLY A 7 6.41 0.71 -9.03
C GLY A 7 6.26 1.52 -7.76
N HIS A 8 7.32 1.68 -6.99
CA HIS A 8 7.37 2.34 -5.70
C HIS A 8 6.42 1.69 -4.69
N SER A 9 5.33 2.36 -4.32
CA SER A 9 4.25 1.83 -3.48
C SER A 9 2.89 1.87 -4.17
N ALA A 10 2.88 2.12 -5.49
CA ALA A 10 1.66 2.20 -6.29
C ALA A 10 1.20 0.81 -6.73
N PHE A 11 0.01 0.42 -6.29
CA PHE A 11 -0.60 -0.86 -6.62
C PHE A 11 -2.04 -0.73 -7.10
N GLN A 12 -2.47 -1.71 -7.89
CA GLN A 12 -3.86 -1.91 -8.25
C GLN A 12 -4.33 -3.26 -7.74
N ILE A 13 -5.54 -3.30 -7.20
CA ILE A 13 -6.24 -4.52 -6.82
C ILE A 13 -7.50 -4.67 -7.68
N GLU A 14 -7.70 -5.86 -8.23
CA GLU A 14 -8.96 -6.26 -8.85
C GLU A 14 -9.61 -7.35 -8.01
N THR A 15 -10.78 -7.08 -7.46
CA THR A 15 -11.52 -8.03 -6.60
C THR A 15 -13.01 -7.72 -6.59
N GLY A 16 -13.85 -8.75 -6.59
CA GLY A 16 -15.30 -8.59 -6.52
C GLY A 16 -15.93 -7.75 -7.66
N GLY A 17 -15.25 -7.63 -8.80
CA GLY A 17 -15.67 -6.78 -9.91
C GLY A 17 -15.29 -5.31 -9.76
N SER A 18 -14.56 -4.94 -8.69
CA SER A 18 -14.08 -3.59 -8.42
C SER A 18 -12.59 -3.44 -8.68
N LEU A 19 -12.18 -2.25 -9.09
CA LEU A 19 -10.81 -1.82 -9.28
C LEU A 19 -10.44 -0.81 -8.20
N ILE A 20 -9.42 -1.14 -7.41
CA ILE A 20 -8.95 -0.35 -6.28
C ILE A 20 -7.50 0.06 -6.54
N LEU A 21 -7.16 1.33 -6.38
CA LEU A 21 -5.78 1.80 -6.37
C LEU A 21 -5.30 2.02 -4.94
N ILE A 22 -4.02 1.76 -4.71
CA ILE A 22 -3.34 2.05 -3.44
C ILE A 22 -2.17 2.96 -3.76
N ASP A 23 -2.10 4.09 -3.04
CA ASP A 23 -1.02 5.08 -3.13
C ASP A 23 -0.65 5.39 -4.59
N PRO A 24 -1.56 5.95 -5.40
CA PRO A 24 -1.41 6.06 -6.85
C PRO A 24 -0.42 7.16 -7.26
N PHE A 25 0.85 6.97 -6.93
CA PHE A 25 1.96 7.78 -7.42
C PHE A 25 2.38 7.27 -8.80
N ILE A 26 1.73 7.77 -9.85
CA ILE A 26 1.99 7.43 -11.25
C ILE A 26 2.78 8.54 -11.93
N THR A 27 2.23 9.76 -11.94
CA THR A 27 2.91 10.93 -12.53
C THR A 27 4.18 11.28 -11.73
N GLY A 28 5.32 11.32 -12.41
CA GLY A 28 6.62 11.57 -11.81
C GLY A 28 7.29 10.33 -11.20
N ASN A 29 6.66 9.16 -11.33
CA ASN A 29 7.25 7.87 -11.00
C ASN A 29 7.70 7.17 -12.28
N PRO A 30 9.01 7.16 -12.61
CA PRO A 30 9.49 6.63 -13.88
C PRO A 30 9.20 5.12 -14.07
N LEU A 31 9.06 4.39 -12.97
CA LEU A 31 8.71 2.97 -12.99
C LEU A 31 7.25 2.80 -13.42
N ALA A 32 6.33 3.58 -12.83
CA ALA A 32 4.90 3.51 -13.12
C ALA A 32 4.57 4.06 -14.52
N GLU A 33 5.13 5.21 -14.90
CA GLU A 33 4.92 5.81 -16.22
C GLU A 33 5.34 4.89 -17.39
N SER A 34 6.26 3.96 -17.12
CA SER A 34 6.70 2.98 -18.12
C SER A 34 5.65 1.90 -18.44
N VAL A 35 4.66 1.69 -17.57
CA VAL A 35 3.72 0.55 -17.65
C VAL A 35 2.25 0.96 -17.64
N VAL A 36 1.91 2.16 -17.15
CA VAL A 36 0.53 2.65 -17.10
C VAL A 36 0.45 4.16 -17.33
N ALA A 37 -0.58 4.60 -18.03
CA ALA A 37 -0.90 6.03 -18.16
C ALA A 37 -2.02 6.37 -17.16
N VAL A 38 -1.84 7.42 -16.36
CA VAL A 38 -2.80 7.81 -15.31
C VAL A 38 -4.21 8.04 -15.85
N ASP A 39 -4.33 8.55 -17.08
CA ASP A 39 -5.62 8.82 -17.73
C ASP A 39 -6.42 7.56 -18.07
N THR A 40 -5.76 6.41 -18.14
CA THR A 40 -6.42 5.12 -18.42
C THR A 40 -6.98 4.45 -17.16
N LEU A 41 -6.56 4.90 -15.98
CA LEU A 41 -7.00 4.34 -14.70
C LEU A 41 -8.41 4.83 -14.34
N THR A 42 -9.32 3.91 -14.09
CA THR A 42 -10.71 4.19 -13.71
C THR A 42 -11.09 3.44 -12.42
N PRO A 43 -10.45 3.79 -11.27
CA PRO A 43 -10.73 3.09 -10.02
C PRO A 43 -12.16 3.35 -9.51
N ASP A 44 -12.73 2.33 -8.86
CA ASP A 44 -13.92 2.45 -8.02
C ASP A 44 -13.57 3.01 -6.64
N ALA A 45 -12.37 2.66 -6.14
CA ALA A 45 -11.85 3.17 -4.87
C ALA A 45 -10.34 3.47 -4.94
N ILE A 46 -9.90 4.39 -4.08
CA ILE A 46 -8.49 4.73 -3.86
C ILE A 46 -8.21 4.63 -2.37
N LEU A 47 -7.21 3.86 -1.97
CA LEU A 47 -6.71 3.78 -0.60
C LEU A 47 -5.43 4.59 -0.51
N VAL A 48 -5.33 5.49 0.48
CA VAL A 48 -4.14 6.33 0.70
C VAL A 48 -3.59 6.08 2.09
N THR A 49 -2.38 5.53 2.17
CA THR A 49 -1.74 5.15 3.42
C THR A 49 -1.32 6.37 4.23
N HIS A 50 -0.77 7.39 3.57
CA HIS A 50 -0.35 8.65 4.17
C HIS A 50 -0.18 9.74 3.09
N ALA A 51 0.09 10.99 3.52
CA ALA A 51 -0.02 12.16 2.66
C ALA A 51 1.28 12.58 1.95
N HIS A 52 2.41 11.83 2.06
CA HIS A 52 3.61 12.16 1.31
C HIS A 52 3.37 12.12 -0.20
N GLY A 53 4.09 12.95 -0.95
CA GLY A 53 3.85 13.15 -2.37
C GLY A 53 3.96 11.89 -3.22
N ASP A 54 4.85 10.98 -2.84
CA ASP A 54 5.10 9.68 -3.46
C ASP A 54 4.09 8.57 -3.08
N HIS A 55 3.04 8.92 -2.30
CA HIS A 55 1.88 8.07 -1.97
C HIS A 55 0.56 8.77 -2.32
N TRP A 56 0.41 10.05 -1.92
CA TRP A 56 -0.71 10.89 -2.32
C TRP A 56 -0.84 10.97 -3.84
N GLY A 57 0.28 11.18 -4.54
CA GLY A 57 0.42 11.14 -5.99
C GLY A 57 -0.74 11.77 -6.75
N ASP A 58 -1.34 11.00 -7.64
CA ASP A 58 -2.45 11.40 -8.51
C ASP A 58 -3.84 11.26 -7.87
N THR A 59 -3.93 11.00 -6.55
CA THR A 59 -5.20 10.76 -5.84
C THR A 59 -6.24 11.84 -6.12
N ALA A 60 -5.86 13.12 -6.01
CA ALA A 60 -6.80 14.23 -6.22
C ALA A 60 -7.35 14.27 -7.65
N ALA A 61 -6.48 14.09 -8.64
CA ALA A 61 -6.85 14.13 -10.06
C ALA A 61 -7.74 12.93 -10.42
N LEU A 62 -7.35 11.73 -9.97
CA LEU A 62 -8.11 10.49 -10.18
C LEU A 62 -9.49 10.57 -9.52
N ALA A 63 -9.57 10.95 -8.24
CA ALA A 63 -10.82 11.07 -7.50
C ALA A 63 -11.79 12.05 -8.17
N LYS A 64 -11.31 13.23 -8.59
CA LYS A 64 -12.14 14.21 -9.33
C LYS A 64 -12.65 13.66 -10.66
N ARG A 65 -11.78 13.00 -11.44
CA ARG A 65 -12.11 12.52 -12.78
C ARG A 65 -13.07 11.34 -12.76
N THR A 66 -12.87 10.40 -11.83
CA THR A 66 -13.62 9.13 -11.81
C THR A 66 -14.78 9.12 -10.82
N GLY A 67 -14.77 10.00 -9.83
CA GLY A 67 -15.71 9.95 -8.71
C GLY A 67 -15.40 8.84 -7.70
N ALA A 68 -14.24 8.19 -7.77
CA ALA A 68 -13.83 7.08 -6.91
C ALA A 68 -14.01 7.39 -5.43
N LEU A 69 -14.40 6.39 -4.64
CA LEU A 69 -14.38 6.47 -3.18
C LEU A 69 -12.93 6.56 -2.70
N VAL A 70 -12.57 7.59 -1.92
CA VAL A 70 -11.24 7.65 -1.29
C VAL A 70 -11.34 7.24 0.18
N VAL A 71 -10.60 6.18 0.53
CA VAL A 71 -10.47 5.68 1.91
C VAL A 71 -9.10 6.09 2.44
N ALA A 72 -9.05 6.84 3.50
CA ALA A 72 -7.82 7.31 4.13
C ALA A 72 -8.08 7.73 5.58
N ASN A 73 -7.04 8.19 6.30
CA ASN A 73 -7.23 8.79 7.60
C ASN A 73 -8.11 10.06 7.54
N PHE A 74 -8.59 10.52 8.68
CA PHE A 74 -9.53 11.64 8.76
C PHE A 74 -8.96 12.91 8.13
N GLU A 75 -7.69 13.25 8.37
CA GLU A 75 -7.04 14.46 7.90
C GLU A 75 -6.92 14.49 6.37
N ILE A 76 -6.55 13.38 5.76
CA ILE A 76 -6.50 13.24 4.30
C ILE A 76 -7.89 13.39 3.68
N THR A 77 -8.91 12.76 4.28
CA THR A 77 -10.28 12.90 3.77
C THR A 77 -10.80 14.33 3.90
N GLN A 78 -10.45 15.04 4.99
CA GLN A 78 -10.82 16.45 5.15
C GLN A 78 -10.08 17.36 4.17
N TYR A 79 -8.82 17.07 3.84
CA TYR A 79 -8.08 17.79 2.80
C TYR A 79 -8.76 17.61 1.44
N LEU A 80 -9.15 16.39 1.07
CA LEU A 80 -9.92 16.12 -0.15
C LEU A 80 -11.22 16.93 -0.22
N VAL A 81 -11.97 16.97 0.86
CA VAL A 81 -13.24 17.69 0.92
C VAL A 81 -13.03 19.19 0.78
N ARG A 82 -12.07 19.77 1.50
CA ARG A 82 -11.89 21.22 1.62
C ARG A 82 -11.09 21.81 0.46
N GLU A 83 -9.94 21.21 0.14
CA GLU A 83 -8.97 21.77 -0.80
C GLU A 83 -9.17 21.23 -2.23
N VAL A 84 -9.63 19.97 -2.35
CA VAL A 84 -9.85 19.34 -3.64
C VAL A 84 -11.32 19.44 -4.10
N GLY A 85 -12.27 19.56 -3.15
CA GLY A 85 -13.71 19.62 -3.43
C GLY A 85 -14.33 18.25 -3.72
N HIS A 86 -13.63 17.14 -3.41
CA HIS A 86 -14.12 15.78 -3.61
C HIS A 86 -14.83 15.28 -2.35
N GLN A 87 -16.12 14.88 -2.49
CA GLN A 87 -16.98 14.53 -1.36
C GLN A 87 -17.12 13.03 -1.11
N ASN A 88 -16.76 12.18 -2.10
CA ASN A 88 -16.89 10.73 -1.97
C ASN A 88 -15.68 10.15 -1.20
N VAL A 89 -15.70 10.32 0.11
CA VAL A 89 -14.61 9.92 1.01
C VAL A 89 -15.13 9.07 2.16
N MET A 90 -14.28 8.16 2.64
CA MET A 90 -14.50 7.35 3.83
C MET A 90 -13.30 7.52 4.76
N ALA A 91 -13.52 8.20 5.88
CA ALA A 91 -12.50 8.35 6.89
C ALA A 91 -12.39 7.07 7.73
N VAL A 92 -11.17 6.57 7.87
CA VAL A 92 -10.80 5.51 8.81
C VAL A 92 -9.69 6.01 9.72
N ASN A 93 -9.42 5.30 10.80
CA ASN A 93 -8.25 5.58 11.64
C ASN A 93 -7.67 4.27 12.16
N THR A 94 -6.48 4.31 12.73
CA THR A 94 -5.77 3.11 13.21
C THR A 94 -6.66 2.22 14.07
N GLY A 95 -6.75 0.95 13.70
CA GLY A 95 -7.63 -0.05 14.32
C GLY A 95 -9.09 0.01 13.86
N GLY A 96 -9.50 1.07 13.14
CA GLY A 96 -10.84 1.18 12.58
C GLY A 96 -10.94 0.51 11.21
N GLY A 97 -12.09 -0.08 10.91
CA GLY A 97 -12.36 -0.74 9.64
C GLY A 97 -13.69 -0.32 9.02
N VAL A 98 -13.79 -0.50 7.71
CA VAL A 98 -14.99 -0.25 6.92
C VAL A 98 -15.29 -1.45 6.02
N GLU A 99 -16.57 -1.84 5.99
CA GLU A 99 -17.08 -2.84 5.06
C GLU A 99 -17.46 -2.14 3.75
N LEU A 100 -16.91 -2.64 2.66
CA LEU A 100 -17.18 -2.17 1.30
C LEU A 100 -17.76 -3.34 0.48
N GLY A 101 -18.42 -3.05 -0.64
CA GLY A 101 -19.10 -4.09 -1.43
C GLY A 101 -18.18 -5.22 -1.93
N TRP A 102 -16.87 -4.98 -1.97
CA TRP A 102 -15.86 -5.91 -2.43
C TRP A 102 -15.02 -6.54 -1.30
N GLY A 103 -15.11 -6.04 -0.07
CA GLY A 103 -14.35 -6.56 1.08
C GLY A 103 -14.29 -5.58 2.23
N LYS A 104 -13.53 -5.92 3.26
CA LYS A 104 -13.27 -5.09 4.44
C LYS A 104 -11.89 -4.46 4.35
N VAL A 105 -11.79 -3.20 4.70
CA VAL A 105 -10.52 -2.46 4.83
C VAL A 105 -10.37 -2.01 6.27
N THR A 106 -9.30 -2.43 6.94
CA THR A 106 -8.95 -1.98 8.29
C THR A 106 -7.65 -1.18 8.24
N CYS A 107 -7.67 0.04 8.78
CA CYS A 107 -6.47 0.86 8.90
C CYS A 107 -5.57 0.32 10.02
N THR A 108 -4.30 0.10 9.71
CA THR A 108 -3.29 -0.36 10.66
C THR A 108 -2.35 0.77 11.04
N TRP A 109 -1.60 0.62 12.11
CA TRP A 109 -0.54 1.55 12.49
C TRP A 109 0.63 1.52 11.49
N ALA A 110 1.35 2.64 11.35
CA ALA A 110 2.65 2.70 10.68
C ALA A 110 3.59 3.64 11.46
N ARG A 111 4.88 3.31 11.53
CA ARG A 111 5.92 4.14 12.15
C ARG A 111 6.59 5.00 11.10
N HIS A 112 5.96 6.14 10.82
CA HIS A 112 6.41 7.08 9.81
C HIS A 112 5.87 8.48 10.13
N SER A 113 6.03 9.43 9.23
CA SER A 113 5.41 10.76 9.26
C SER A 113 4.36 10.90 8.15
N SER A 114 3.59 11.98 8.17
CA SER A 114 2.58 12.23 7.14
C SER A 114 2.34 13.73 7.01
N SER A 115 2.70 14.27 5.86
CA SER A 115 2.37 15.64 5.46
C SER A 115 2.15 15.71 3.96
N PHE A 116 1.25 16.58 3.53
CA PHE A 116 1.09 16.90 2.11
C PHE A 116 2.32 17.65 1.57
N PRO A 117 2.51 17.67 0.23
CA PRO A 117 3.62 18.42 -0.39
C PRO A 117 3.66 19.91 -0.06
N ASP A 118 2.51 20.50 0.28
CA ASP A 118 2.40 21.91 0.71
C ASP A 118 2.74 22.13 2.18
N GLY A 119 3.11 21.07 2.92
CA GLY A 119 3.42 21.09 4.34
C GLY A 119 2.22 20.94 5.27
N THR A 120 1.00 20.80 4.73
CA THR A 120 -0.19 20.55 5.54
C THR A 120 -0.08 19.19 6.25
N TYR A 121 -0.47 19.14 7.53
CA TYR A 121 -0.48 17.90 8.30
C TYR A 121 -1.45 16.87 7.69
N GLY A 122 -0.95 15.68 7.41
CA GLY A 122 -1.68 14.60 6.76
C GLY A 122 -2.24 13.52 7.70
N GLY A 123 -2.33 13.80 8.99
CA GLY A 123 -2.74 12.80 9.99
C GLY A 123 -1.63 11.81 10.35
N ASN A 124 -1.96 10.78 11.11
CA ASN A 124 -1.03 9.69 11.37
C ASN A 124 -0.91 8.78 10.14
N PRO A 125 0.32 8.37 9.77
CA PRO A 125 0.50 7.38 8.71
C PRO A 125 -0.09 6.03 9.12
N GLY A 126 -0.52 5.25 8.14
CA GLY A 126 -1.06 3.92 8.36
C GLY A 126 -0.74 2.97 7.24
N GLY A 127 -1.13 1.72 7.42
CA GLY A 127 -1.25 0.71 6.39
C GLY A 127 -2.69 0.23 6.29
N PHE A 128 -2.92 -0.80 5.49
CA PHE A 128 -4.25 -1.39 5.35
C PHE A 128 -4.20 -2.91 5.42
N MET A 129 -5.07 -3.50 6.23
CA MET A 129 -5.47 -4.89 6.11
C MET A 129 -6.70 -4.96 5.20
N ILE A 130 -6.60 -5.69 4.10
CA ILE A 130 -7.63 -5.78 3.07
C ILE A 130 -8.10 -7.23 3.00
N GLU A 131 -9.29 -7.48 3.52
CA GLU A 131 -9.90 -8.81 3.61
C GLU A 131 -11.02 -8.94 2.59
N THR A 132 -10.92 -9.92 1.72
CA THR A 132 -11.93 -10.20 0.69
C THR A 132 -12.26 -11.70 0.69
N LYS A 133 -13.31 -12.09 -0.01
CA LYS A 133 -13.61 -13.52 -0.25
C LYS A 133 -12.49 -14.25 -1.01
N ALA A 134 -11.63 -13.51 -1.69
CA ALA A 134 -10.55 -14.04 -2.52
C ALA A 134 -9.18 -14.03 -1.82
N GLY A 135 -9.09 -13.59 -0.57
CA GLY A 135 -7.86 -13.60 0.22
C GLY A 135 -7.67 -12.36 1.07
N CYS A 136 -6.57 -12.36 1.86
CA CYS A 136 -6.16 -11.31 2.78
C CYS A 136 -4.82 -10.70 2.32
N LEU A 137 -4.80 -9.37 2.17
CA LEU A 137 -3.63 -8.60 1.76
C LEU A 137 -3.31 -7.56 2.84
N TYR A 138 -2.07 -7.55 3.32
CA TYR A 138 -1.55 -6.48 4.16
C TYR A 138 -0.66 -5.52 3.35
N MET A 139 -1.04 -4.24 3.33
CA MET A 139 -0.26 -3.15 2.75
C MET A 139 0.32 -2.34 3.91
N ALA A 140 1.63 -2.42 4.13
CA ALA A 140 2.24 -1.79 5.29
C ALA A 140 2.25 -0.26 5.22
N GLY A 141 2.22 0.32 4.01
CA GLY A 141 2.60 1.71 3.80
C GLY A 141 4.07 1.94 4.16
N ASP A 142 4.43 3.19 4.38
CA ASP A 142 5.77 3.54 4.82
C ASP A 142 5.91 3.34 6.32
N THR A 143 6.85 2.48 6.71
CA THR A 143 7.02 2.12 8.12
C THR A 143 8.39 1.49 8.39
N SER A 144 8.86 1.60 9.62
CA SER A 144 9.80 0.66 10.23
C SER A 144 9.04 -0.51 10.86
N PRO A 145 9.70 -1.65 11.20
CA PRO A 145 9.02 -2.74 11.90
C PRO A 145 8.58 -2.29 13.29
N PHE A 146 7.41 -2.76 13.75
CA PHE A 146 6.87 -2.48 15.07
C PHE A 146 6.21 -3.74 15.68
N PRO A 147 6.18 -3.84 17.04
CA PRO A 147 5.75 -5.07 17.71
C PRO A 147 4.31 -5.53 17.39
N ASP A 148 3.40 -4.58 17.16
CA ASP A 148 1.98 -4.89 16.90
C ASP A 148 1.76 -5.63 15.57
N MET A 149 2.78 -5.68 14.69
CA MET A 149 2.77 -6.55 13.51
C MET A 149 2.59 -8.03 13.88
N ALA A 150 3.02 -8.45 15.07
CA ALA A 150 2.79 -9.81 15.56
C ALA A 150 1.30 -10.08 15.80
N TRP A 151 0.56 -9.11 16.37
CA TRP A 151 -0.89 -9.23 16.54
C TRP A 151 -1.62 -9.29 15.20
N LEU A 152 -1.18 -8.50 14.20
CA LEU A 152 -1.75 -8.60 12.86
C LEU A 152 -1.56 -10.00 12.27
N GLY A 153 -0.39 -10.62 12.49
CA GLY A 153 -0.12 -11.99 12.06
C GLY A 153 -0.84 -13.08 12.86
N GLU A 154 -1.20 -12.81 14.13
CA GLU A 154 -1.99 -13.71 14.97
C GLU A 154 -3.49 -13.64 14.64
N ASP A 155 -3.99 -12.43 14.33
CA ASP A 155 -5.42 -12.16 14.14
C ASP A 155 -5.89 -12.40 12.69
N HIS A 156 -4.95 -12.44 11.69
CA HIS A 156 -5.28 -12.53 10.27
C HIS A 156 -4.47 -13.61 9.55
N ASP A 157 -5.13 -14.38 8.71
CA ASP A 157 -4.48 -15.30 7.75
C ASP A 157 -3.97 -14.52 6.53
N ILE A 158 -2.82 -13.85 6.65
CA ILE A 158 -2.28 -12.96 5.61
C ILE A 158 -1.72 -13.79 4.45
N ASP A 159 -2.36 -13.70 3.27
CA ASP A 159 -1.90 -14.38 2.06
C ASP A 159 -0.70 -13.67 1.42
N VAL A 160 -0.73 -12.32 1.43
CA VAL A 160 0.36 -11.48 0.93
C VAL A 160 0.57 -10.29 1.85
N ALA A 161 1.81 -10.04 2.25
CA ALA A 161 2.22 -8.79 2.88
C ALA A 161 3.09 -7.97 1.90
N VAL A 162 2.76 -6.71 1.70
CA VAL A 162 3.56 -5.75 0.93
C VAL A 162 4.35 -4.90 1.92
N LEU A 163 5.69 -4.97 1.85
CA LEU A 163 6.60 -4.33 2.80
C LEU A 163 7.63 -3.44 2.10
N PRO A 164 7.89 -2.23 2.60
CA PRO A 164 8.95 -1.39 2.08
C PRO A 164 10.33 -1.99 2.41
N ILE A 165 11.30 -1.84 1.48
CA ILE A 165 12.64 -2.40 1.62
C ILE A 165 13.77 -1.43 1.24
N GLY A 166 13.44 -0.19 0.83
CA GLY A 166 14.39 0.76 0.29
C GLY A 166 15.33 1.39 1.31
N ASP A 167 15.16 1.11 2.62
CA ASP A 167 15.93 1.76 3.69
C ASP A 167 15.75 3.28 3.68
N CYS A 168 16.70 4.05 4.20
CA CYS A 168 16.73 5.50 4.23
C CYS A 168 15.46 6.15 4.83
N PHE A 169 14.32 5.99 4.21
CA PHE A 169 13.01 6.57 4.61
C PHE A 169 12.10 5.55 5.29
N THR A 170 12.32 4.26 5.07
CA THR A 170 11.51 3.17 5.57
C THR A 170 12.39 2.08 6.19
N MET A 171 11.88 0.85 6.33
CA MET A 171 12.73 -0.27 6.73
C MET A 171 13.59 -0.76 5.56
N GLY A 172 14.81 -1.22 5.87
CA GLY A 172 15.67 -1.95 4.94
C GLY A 172 15.47 -3.47 5.05
N HIS A 173 16.40 -4.24 4.46
CA HIS A 173 16.31 -5.71 4.37
C HIS A 173 16.09 -6.41 5.72
N GLU A 174 16.86 -6.04 6.76
CA GLU A 174 16.76 -6.69 8.09
C GLU A 174 15.40 -6.35 8.77
N GLY A 175 14.96 -5.10 8.61
CA GLY A 175 13.67 -4.66 9.14
C GLY A 175 12.51 -5.41 8.49
N SER A 176 12.52 -5.57 7.16
CA SER A 176 11.47 -6.27 6.43
C SER A 176 11.43 -7.77 6.72
N VAL A 177 12.58 -8.41 6.94
CA VAL A 177 12.64 -9.81 7.41
C VAL A 177 12.00 -9.94 8.78
N ARG A 178 12.29 -9.02 9.70
CA ARG A 178 11.67 -9.00 11.04
C ARG A 178 10.16 -8.77 10.95
N ALA A 179 9.71 -7.82 10.13
CA ALA A 179 8.30 -7.56 9.90
C ALA A 179 7.58 -8.79 9.30
N ALA A 180 8.15 -9.41 8.27
CA ALA A 180 7.61 -10.61 7.65
C ALA A 180 7.45 -11.77 8.64
N HIS A 181 8.42 -11.95 9.55
CA HIS A 181 8.36 -12.98 10.59
C HIS A 181 7.19 -12.71 11.56
N MET A 182 7.00 -11.46 12.00
CA MET A 182 5.90 -11.09 12.88
C MET A 182 4.52 -11.23 12.21
N LEU A 183 4.41 -10.83 10.94
CA LEU A 183 3.18 -10.92 10.17
C LEU A 183 2.80 -12.35 9.77
N ASN A 184 3.76 -13.28 9.76
CA ASN A 184 3.56 -14.67 9.36
C ASN A 184 2.82 -14.83 8.02
N ALA A 185 3.05 -13.90 7.09
CA ALA A 185 2.41 -13.87 5.79
C ALA A 185 2.91 -14.99 4.88
N ARG A 186 2.04 -15.55 4.06
CA ARG A 186 2.40 -16.66 3.14
C ARG A 186 3.36 -16.23 2.04
N ARG A 187 3.26 -15.00 1.58
CA ARG A 187 4.17 -14.36 0.60
C ARG A 187 4.45 -12.93 1.01
N VAL A 188 5.64 -12.47 0.69
CA VAL A 188 6.05 -11.09 0.94
C VAL A 188 6.48 -10.44 -0.36
N VAL A 189 5.82 -9.34 -0.72
CA VAL A 189 6.10 -8.52 -1.88
C VAL A 189 6.85 -7.26 -1.42
N PRO A 190 8.02 -6.96 -1.99
CA PRO A 190 8.75 -5.73 -1.67
C PRO A 190 8.14 -4.53 -2.38
N CYS A 191 8.21 -3.36 -1.73
CA CYS A 191 7.84 -2.07 -2.30
C CYS A 191 8.78 -0.97 -1.82
N HIS A 192 8.57 0.28 -2.28
CA HIS A 192 9.30 1.48 -1.90
C HIS A 192 10.82 1.35 -2.09
N TYR A 193 11.25 0.98 -3.30
CA TYR A 193 12.65 0.81 -3.68
C TYR A 193 12.88 1.20 -5.16
N ASP A 194 14.13 1.49 -5.51
CA ASP A 194 14.64 1.77 -6.87
C ASP A 194 13.98 2.94 -7.63
N THR A 195 13.11 3.71 -6.99
CA THR A 195 12.47 4.89 -7.61
C THR A 195 13.36 6.11 -7.55
N PHE A 196 14.14 6.25 -6.48
CA PHE A 196 15.05 7.36 -6.23
C PHE A 196 16.42 6.83 -5.78
N PRO A 197 17.54 7.55 -6.05
CA PRO A 197 18.89 7.10 -5.67
C PRO A 197 19.04 6.69 -4.18
N PRO A 198 18.43 7.40 -3.19
CA PRO A 198 18.58 7.02 -1.78
C PRO A 198 17.95 5.67 -1.40
N ILE A 199 17.06 5.13 -2.23
CA ILE A 199 16.32 3.88 -1.97
C ILE A 199 16.64 2.79 -3.01
N GLU A 200 17.75 2.93 -3.74
CA GLU A 200 18.26 1.84 -4.59
C GLU A 200 18.65 0.65 -3.72
N THR A 201 18.23 -0.56 -4.11
CA THR A 201 18.42 -1.75 -3.30
C THR A 201 18.61 -3.02 -4.12
N ASP A 202 19.36 -3.97 -3.57
CA ASP A 202 19.59 -5.28 -4.16
C ASP A 202 18.45 -6.25 -3.76
N THR A 203 17.45 -6.39 -4.63
CA THR A 203 16.30 -7.28 -4.42
C THR A 203 16.67 -8.77 -4.41
N ASP A 204 17.76 -9.18 -5.06
CA ASP A 204 18.25 -10.56 -5.02
C ASP A 204 18.86 -10.88 -3.65
N ALA A 205 19.67 -9.96 -3.11
CA ALA A 205 20.19 -10.07 -1.75
C ALA A 205 19.07 -10.07 -0.71
N TRP A 206 18.06 -9.20 -0.88
CA TRP A 206 16.86 -9.19 -0.04
C TRP A 206 16.12 -10.54 -0.10
N SER A 207 15.83 -11.04 -1.30
CA SER A 207 15.12 -12.30 -1.50
C SER A 207 15.88 -13.49 -0.89
N LYS A 208 17.21 -13.48 -0.98
CA LYS A 208 18.05 -14.51 -0.34
C LYS A 208 17.88 -14.47 1.17
N ARG A 209 17.99 -13.30 1.81
CA ARG A 209 17.80 -13.13 3.26
C ARG A 209 16.42 -13.59 3.73
N MET A 210 15.37 -13.23 2.97
CA MET A 210 14.00 -13.67 3.26
C MET A 210 13.87 -15.20 3.28
N ARG A 211 14.42 -15.89 2.27
CA ARG A 211 14.40 -17.36 2.20
C ARG A 211 15.22 -18.01 3.33
N GLU A 212 16.39 -17.45 3.65
CA GLU A 212 17.22 -17.93 4.78
C GLU A 212 16.49 -17.79 6.13
N ALA A 213 15.60 -16.80 6.25
CA ALA A 213 14.71 -16.61 7.41
C ALA A 213 13.40 -17.44 7.33
N GLY A 214 13.24 -18.32 6.35
CA GLY A 214 12.05 -19.17 6.19
C GLY A 214 10.84 -18.42 5.59
N GLN A 215 11.04 -17.21 5.03
CA GLN A 215 9.99 -16.44 4.40
C GLN A 215 9.90 -16.68 2.89
N SER A 216 8.78 -16.33 2.27
CA SER A 216 8.50 -16.54 0.85
C SER A 216 8.49 -15.20 0.09
N PRO A 217 9.64 -14.66 -0.34
CA PRO A 217 9.70 -13.42 -1.09
C PRO A 217 9.15 -13.60 -2.51
N HIS A 218 8.46 -12.56 -3.00
CA HIS A 218 7.94 -12.50 -4.36
C HIS A 218 8.19 -11.10 -4.94
N VAL A 219 9.32 -10.92 -5.63
CA VAL A 219 9.67 -9.67 -6.30
C VAL A 219 8.84 -9.53 -7.56
N MET A 220 8.17 -8.39 -7.73
CA MET A 220 7.39 -8.02 -8.90
C MET A 220 8.13 -6.92 -9.68
N ARG A 221 8.09 -6.98 -11.00
CA ARG A 221 8.49 -5.87 -11.86
C ARG A 221 7.29 -4.94 -12.08
N PRO A 222 7.49 -3.66 -12.38
CA PRO A 222 6.40 -2.79 -12.80
C PRO A 222 5.59 -3.42 -13.94
N GLY A 223 4.26 -3.48 -13.79
CA GLY A 223 3.33 -4.15 -14.69
C GLY A 223 3.04 -5.63 -14.38
N ASP A 224 3.83 -6.27 -13.52
CA ASP A 224 3.55 -7.66 -13.11
C ASP A 224 2.29 -7.76 -12.27
N THR A 225 1.65 -8.92 -12.36
CA THR A 225 0.44 -9.25 -11.59
C THR A 225 0.65 -10.50 -10.74
N LEU A 226 0.06 -10.51 -9.55
CA LEU A 226 0.08 -11.62 -8.62
C LEU A 226 -1.35 -12.01 -8.23
N GLU A 227 -1.69 -13.27 -8.39
CA GLU A 227 -2.94 -13.80 -7.85
C GLU A 227 -2.81 -14.03 -6.33
N VAL A 228 -3.68 -13.35 -5.58
CA VAL A 228 -3.84 -13.53 -4.14
C VAL A 228 -5.05 -14.42 -3.92
N ALA A 229 -4.82 -15.62 -3.44
CA ALA A 229 -5.88 -16.59 -3.21
C ALA A 229 -5.69 -17.22 -1.83
N PRO A 230 -6.78 -17.46 -1.07
CA PRO A 230 -6.69 -18.18 0.20
C PRO A 230 -6.19 -19.61 -0.08
N THR A 231 -5.25 -20.03 0.70
CA THR A 231 -4.89 -21.45 0.69
C THR A 231 -5.88 -22.16 1.61
N ARG A 232 -6.64 -23.11 1.06
CA ARG A 232 -7.56 -23.95 1.81
C ARG A 232 -6.83 -24.82 2.82
#